data_3796ed240718cd84ff150f79433839c4
#
_entry.id   3796ed240718cd84ff150f79433839c4
#
_cell.length_a   1.000
_cell.length_b   1.000
_cell.length_c   1.000
_cell.angle_alpha   90.00
_cell.angle_beta   90.00
_cell.angle_gamma   90.00
#
_symmetry.space_group_name_H-M   'P 1'
#
loop_
_entity.id
_entity.type
_entity.pdbx_description
1 polymer ?
#
loop_
_entity_poly.entity_id
_entity_poly.type
_entity_poly.pdbx_seq_one_letter_code
_entity_poly.pdbx_strand_id
1 'polypeptide(L)'
;MSRWSPSSLAALLLATAGPSEAARLEITVAPRYKGDPLQLDSLRYQNAAGETLAVTRLSYLLSGFALQQENGSWLELPDTIAWLDAATRRHSLAIDAVPPATYRALRFHIGPDAATNAADPSRFPSAHPLNPNLNELHWSWQQSYIFMALEGHFRPAASTNDPQGFTWHFARDPNRTLVTLGADLDLRKDAGILIHFDISSLLHAPRSLSFARDGAATHSRDGDPLAAALKANLPAAFHVQRIATANPATPAGPPLKPTDLPDHFTPFPLTISRSFPIPDLPRDNPLITERVNLGRQLFHEPLLSRNGAISCASCHAEKSAFTDGLPVSTGIDGRKGDRNAMPLFNLAWKQRFFWDGRAPSLRVQVLMPIADHREMDLPPDSAAATLSNSPDYPDRFRTAFKSPDITPQKIALALEQYLLTLTASRSKFDLALLGRATLTPPEQRGLELFMTESDPRTGQRGADCFHCHGGPLFTDHQFHDNGLANPGPGLSTVTGNPADSGKFATPSLRNLARTAPYMHDGRFASLDAVVTHYSSGIHRNPSLDPNLAKHPAQGLQLSASEQRDLIAFLLTLTDLEP
;
A
#
# COMPACT_ATOMS: atom_id res chain seq x y z
N MET A 1 83.91 3.64 -43.54
CA MET A 1 83.95 4.32 -42.24
C MET A 1 82.83 5.41 -42.28
N SER A 2 81.67 5.12 -41.85
CA SER A 2 80.57 6.10 -41.77
C SER A 2 79.84 5.96 -40.44
N ARG A 3 79.85 7.03 -39.68
CA ARG A 3 79.26 7.14 -38.34
C ARG A 3 77.78 7.39 -38.52
N TRP A 4 76.91 6.62 -37.85
CA TRP A 4 75.54 6.87 -37.70
C TRP A 4 75.30 7.59 -36.35
N SER A 5 74.56 8.70 -36.40
CA SER A 5 74.03 9.41 -35.22
C SER A 5 72.62 8.89 -34.85
N PRO A 6 72.27 8.81 -33.57
CA PRO A 6 70.96 8.38 -33.16
C PRO A 6 69.94 9.55 -33.14
N SER A 7 68.88 9.38 -33.90
CA SER A 7 67.74 10.29 -33.86
C SER A 7 66.88 10.03 -32.61
N SER A 8 66.61 11.07 -31.85
CA SER A 8 65.77 11.08 -30.66
C SER A 8 64.32 10.86 -31.06
N LEU A 9 63.71 9.72 -30.70
CA LEU A 9 62.28 9.50 -30.70
C LEU A 9 61.69 10.13 -29.42
N ALA A 10 60.98 11.28 -29.55
CA ALA A 10 60.13 11.78 -28.51
C ALA A 10 58.84 10.93 -28.47
N ALA A 11 58.70 10.08 -27.47
CA ALA A 11 57.48 9.38 -27.22
C ALA A 11 56.41 10.35 -26.68
N LEU A 12 55.41 10.62 -27.49
CA LEU A 12 54.19 11.33 -27.07
C LEU A 12 53.40 10.39 -26.14
N LEU A 13 53.46 10.61 -24.83
CA LEU A 13 52.58 10.00 -23.85
C LEU A 13 51.19 10.59 -24.06
N LEU A 14 50.35 9.94 -24.85
CA LEU A 14 48.91 10.09 -24.81
C LEU A 14 48.47 9.57 -23.44
N ALA A 15 48.18 10.46 -22.51
CA ALA A 15 47.45 10.14 -21.30
C ALA A 15 46.04 9.63 -21.75
N THR A 16 45.86 8.34 -21.77
CA THR A 16 44.51 7.76 -21.83
C THR A 16 43.87 8.07 -20.50
N ALA A 17 42.99 9.10 -20.49
CA ALA A 17 42.06 9.25 -19.39
C ALA A 17 41.26 7.92 -19.27
N GLY A 18 41.45 7.24 -18.14
CA GLY A 18 40.65 6.05 -17.85
C GLY A 18 39.17 6.40 -17.94
N PRO A 19 38.28 5.43 -18.18
CA PRO A 19 36.85 5.69 -18.20
C PRO A 19 36.47 6.36 -16.87
N SER A 20 36.00 7.61 -16.95
CA SER A 20 35.43 8.31 -15.79
C SER A 20 34.31 7.44 -15.25
N GLU A 21 34.38 7.03 -13.99
CA GLU A 21 33.31 6.26 -13.36
C GLU A 21 31.98 7.04 -13.49
N ALA A 22 30.92 6.32 -13.90
CA ALA A 22 29.59 6.90 -14.01
C ALA A 22 29.13 7.44 -12.64
N ALA A 23 28.53 8.62 -12.62
CA ALA A 23 28.09 9.27 -11.39
C ALA A 23 26.70 8.81 -10.94
N ARG A 24 26.43 9.01 -9.67
CA ARG A 24 25.11 8.82 -9.04
C ARG A 24 24.45 10.17 -8.80
N LEU A 25 23.17 10.30 -9.21
CA LEU A 25 22.32 11.44 -8.91
C LEU A 25 21.28 11.03 -7.87
N GLU A 26 21.33 11.63 -6.69
CA GLU A 26 20.28 11.47 -5.67
C GLU A 26 19.30 12.64 -5.75
N ILE A 27 18.02 12.34 -5.94
CA ILE A 27 16.95 13.33 -6.00
C ILE A 27 16.08 13.17 -4.76
N THR A 28 15.99 14.22 -3.95
CA THR A 28 15.08 14.29 -2.80
C THR A 28 14.00 15.31 -3.08
N VAL A 29 12.73 14.91 -2.98
CA VAL A 29 11.57 15.80 -3.12
C VAL A 29 10.89 15.94 -1.76
N ALA A 30 11.04 17.10 -1.13
CA ALA A 30 10.53 17.38 0.20
C ALA A 30 9.18 18.11 0.12
N PRO A 31 8.08 17.48 0.62
CA PRO A 31 6.78 18.14 0.68
C PRO A 31 6.80 19.35 1.61
N ARG A 32 6.20 20.47 1.17
CA ARG A 32 6.15 21.75 1.88
C ARG A 32 4.77 22.36 1.85
N TYR A 33 4.53 23.27 2.78
CA TYR A 33 3.41 24.20 2.75
C TYR A 33 3.92 25.60 3.13
N LYS A 34 3.90 26.54 2.19
CA LYS A 34 4.49 27.89 2.35
C LYS A 34 5.95 27.85 2.83
N GLY A 35 6.72 26.89 2.28
CA GLY A 35 8.13 26.69 2.61
C GLY A 35 8.41 25.82 3.84
N ASP A 36 7.47 25.68 4.77
CA ASP A 36 7.61 24.82 5.95
C ASP A 36 7.40 23.34 5.62
N PRO A 37 8.03 22.40 6.34
CA PRO A 37 7.77 20.98 6.18
C PRO A 37 6.29 20.64 6.29
N LEU A 38 5.75 19.91 5.31
CA LEU A 38 4.37 19.43 5.36
C LEU A 38 4.19 18.46 6.54
N GLN A 39 3.24 18.77 7.41
CA GLN A 39 2.82 17.90 8.51
C GLN A 39 1.45 17.33 8.17
N LEU A 40 1.39 16.01 8.02
CA LEU A 40 0.13 15.32 7.75
C LEU A 40 -0.80 15.38 8.98
N ASP A 41 -2.08 15.14 8.73
CA ASP A 41 -3.16 15.07 9.74
C ASP A 41 -3.29 16.31 10.64
N SER A 42 -2.88 17.47 10.12
CA SER A 42 -2.87 18.72 10.89
C SER A 42 -3.71 19.80 10.22
N LEU A 43 -4.89 20.08 10.75
CA LEU A 43 -5.83 21.09 10.25
C LEU A 43 -5.33 22.51 10.63
N ARG A 44 -4.24 22.95 9.99
CA ARG A 44 -3.55 24.21 10.29
C ARG A 44 -3.25 25.07 9.08
N TYR A 45 -3.27 24.49 7.89
CA TYR A 45 -2.90 25.19 6.69
C TYR A 45 -4.06 26.04 6.19
N GLN A 46 -3.75 27.14 5.52
CA GLN A 46 -4.76 28.04 4.97
C GLN A 46 -4.43 28.36 3.52
N ASN A 47 -5.35 28.06 2.60
CA ASN A 47 -5.23 28.42 1.18
C ASN A 47 -5.63 29.90 0.93
N ALA A 48 -5.50 30.35 -0.33
CA ALA A 48 -5.83 31.72 -0.71
C ALA A 48 -7.34 32.05 -0.64
N ALA A 49 -8.21 31.03 -0.63
CA ALA A 49 -9.66 31.22 -0.43
C ALA A 49 -10.06 31.35 1.04
N GLY A 50 -9.10 31.32 1.97
CA GLY A 50 -9.35 31.38 3.41
C GLY A 50 -9.84 30.06 4.02
N GLU A 51 -9.83 28.98 3.27
CA GLU A 51 -10.19 27.66 3.75
C GLU A 51 -9.04 27.09 4.57
N THR A 52 -9.36 26.53 5.75
CA THR A 52 -8.37 25.82 6.57
C THR A 52 -8.34 24.36 6.15
N LEU A 53 -7.14 23.79 5.96
CA LEU A 53 -7.00 22.40 5.49
C LEU A 53 -5.95 21.59 6.26
N ALA A 54 -6.13 20.27 6.24
CA ALA A 54 -5.17 19.25 6.58
C ALA A 54 -4.93 18.36 5.35
N VAL A 55 -3.70 17.98 5.11
CA VAL A 55 -3.36 16.91 4.16
C VAL A 55 -3.19 15.62 4.95
N THR A 56 -3.92 14.57 4.58
CA THR A 56 -3.81 13.23 5.19
C THR A 56 -3.02 12.27 4.33
N ARG A 57 -3.04 12.47 3.00
CA ARG A 57 -2.29 11.67 2.02
C ARG A 57 -1.70 12.56 0.94
N LEU A 58 -0.42 12.33 0.66
CA LEU A 58 0.28 12.86 -0.52
C LEU A 58 1.19 11.76 -1.05
N SER A 59 0.78 11.15 -2.16
CA SER A 59 1.46 10.03 -2.80
C SER A 59 1.47 10.25 -4.31
N TYR A 60 2.62 10.08 -5.00
CA TYR A 60 2.71 10.40 -6.42
C TYR A 60 3.83 9.65 -7.13
N LEU A 61 3.66 9.53 -8.45
CA LEU A 61 4.59 8.86 -9.37
C LEU A 61 5.36 9.87 -10.20
N LEU A 62 6.67 9.70 -10.28
CA LEU A 62 7.56 10.45 -11.18
C LEU A 62 8.16 9.52 -12.22
N SER A 63 8.28 9.99 -13.45
CA SER A 63 8.86 9.21 -14.56
C SER A 63 9.50 10.11 -15.63
N GLY A 64 10.14 9.51 -16.64
CA GLY A 64 10.68 10.23 -17.78
C GLY A 64 11.67 11.32 -17.39
N PHE A 65 12.63 10.94 -16.54
CA PHE A 65 13.70 11.83 -16.10
C PHE A 65 14.67 12.11 -17.24
N ALA A 66 15.12 13.35 -17.37
CA ALA A 66 16.18 13.74 -18.28
C ALA A 66 17.00 14.92 -17.75
N LEU A 67 18.23 15.00 -18.20
CA LEU A 67 19.19 16.05 -17.84
C LEU A 67 19.54 16.90 -19.06
N GLN A 68 19.48 18.22 -18.96
CA GLN A 68 19.87 19.12 -20.03
C GLN A 68 21.38 19.33 -20.06
N GLN A 69 22.00 18.98 -21.16
CA GLN A 69 23.42 19.22 -21.41
C GLN A 69 23.69 20.69 -21.71
N GLU A 70 24.97 21.10 -21.67
CA GLU A 70 25.38 22.47 -21.95
C GLU A 70 25.01 22.96 -23.35
N ASN A 71 24.97 22.06 -24.33
CA ASN A 71 24.54 22.33 -25.70
C ASN A 71 23.02 22.49 -25.89
N GLY A 72 22.24 22.35 -24.80
CA GLY A 72 20.79 22.44 -24.80
C GLY A 72 20.06 21.12 -25.13
N SER A 73 20.76 20.07 -25.56
CA SER A 73 20.15 18.74 -25.77
C SER A 73 19.79 18.06 -24.45
N TRP A 74 18.85 17.12 -24.50
CA TRP A 74 18.43 16.35 -23.33
C TRP A 74 19.02 14.93 -23.36
N LEU A 75 19.64 14.53 -22.26
CA LEU A 75 20.00 13.15 -22.00
C LEU A 75 18.82 12.49 -21.29
N GLU A 76 18.14 11.58 -21.97
CA GLU A 76 17.08 10.78 -21.35
C GLU A 76 17.67 9.75 -20.38
N LEU A 77 17.01 9.56 -19.24
CA LEU A 77 17.33 8.55 -18.23
C LEU A 77 16.20 7.52 -18.24
N PRO A 78 16.24 6.58 -19.20
CA PRO A 78 15.16 5.62 -19.39
C PRO A 78 14.98 4.73 -18.16
N ASP A 79 13.83 4.09 -18.07
CA ASP A 79 13.46 3.09 -17.05
C ASP A 79 13.49 3.62 -15.61
N THR A 80 13.67 4.94 -15.41
CA THR A 80 13.62 5.54 -14.09
C THR A 80 12.19 5.96 -13.75
N ILE A 81 11.60 5.23 -12.82
CA ILE A 81 10.29 5.53 -12.24
C ILE A 81 10.45 5.59 -10.73
N ALA A 82 9.82 6.57 -10.09
CA ALA A 82 9.81 6.71 -8.65
C ALA A 82 8.38 6.81 -8.13
N TRP A 83 8.12 6.15 -7.02
CA TRP A 83 6.98 6.38 -6.17
C TRP A 83 7.45 7.14 -4.94
N LEU A 84 6.87 8.31 -4.68
CA LEU A 84 7.13 9.16 -3.54
C LEU A 84 5.87 9.28 -2.68
N ASP A 85 6.06 9.23 -1.35
CA ASP A 85 4.95 9.15 -0.41
C ASP A 85 5.30 9.85 0.90
N ALA A 86 4.43 10.76 1.34
CA ALA A 86 4.68 11.58 2.52
C ALA A 86 4.47 10.81 3.83
N ALA A 87 3.52 9.86 3.89
CA ALA A 87 3.18 9.12 5.10
C ALA A 87 4.30 8.12 5.46
N THR A 88 4.85 7.45 4.46
CA THR A 88 5.97 6.50 4.63
C THR A 88 7.33 7.19 4.63
N ARG A 89 7.36 8.53 4.47
CA ARG A 89 8.59 9.34 4.34
C ARG A 89 9.49 8.91 3.18
N ARG A 90 8.89 8.38 2.13
CA ARG A 90 9.59 8.02 0.90
C ARG A 90 9.76 9.27 0.04
N HIS A 91 10.85 10.00 0.26
CA HIS A 91 11.10 11.31 -0.36
C HIS A 91 12.23 11.31 -1.37
N SER A 92 12.98 10.22 -1.52
CA SER A 92 14.19 10.19 -2.34
C SER A 92 14.18 9.04 -3.34
N LEU A 93 14.85 9.27 -4.46
CA LEU A 93 15.25 8.25 -5.42
C LEU A 93 16.70 8.48 -5.81
N ALA A 94 17.35 7.44 -6.33
CA ALA A 94 18.68 7.54 -6.89
C ALA A 94 18.68 7.06 -8.33
N ILE A 95 19.45 7.74 -9.17
CA ILE A 95 19.70 7.36 -10.55
C ILE A 95 21.20 7.08 -10.66
N ASP A 96 21.52 5.82 -10.87
CA ASP A 96 22.90 5.36 -11.02
C ASP A 96 23.33 5.43 -12.49
N ALA A 97 24.64 5.35 -12.72
CA ALA A 97 25.25 5.29 -14.04
C ALA A 97 24.96 6.51 -14.94
N VAL A 98 24.81 7.69 -14.36
CA VAL A 98 24.68 8.93 -15.14
C VAL A 98 26.06 9.29 -15.76
N PRO A 99 26.13 9.62 -17.06
CA PRO A 99 27.37 10.06 -17.70
C PRO A 99 27.98 11.26 -16.99
N PRO A 100 29.29 11.25 -16.73
CA PRO A 100 29.96 12.33 -16.03
C PRO A 100 30.01 13.59 -16.89
N ALA A 101 29.25 14.62 -16.51
CA ALA A 101 29.20 15.92 -17.18
C ALA A 101 28.62 16.98 -16.24
N THR A 102 28.59 18.23 -16.72
CA THR A 102 27.76 19.29 -16.14
C THR A 102 26.44 19.40 -16.89
N TYR A 103 25.36 19.57 -16.12
CA TYR A 103 24.00 19.68 -16.66
C TYR A 103 23.34 20.95 -16.12
N ARG A 104 22.50 21.59 -16.94
CA ARG A 104 21.87 22.90 -16.64
C ARG A 104 20.46 22.80 -16.10
N ALA A 105 19.78 21.67 -16.35
CA ALA A 105 18.43 21.45 -15.89
C ALA A 105 18.13 19.97 -15.70
N LEU A 106 17.14 19.70 -14.84
CA LEU A 106 16.48 18.40 -14.65
C LEU A 106 15.03 18.53 -15.11
N ARG A 107 14.52 17.53 -15.82
CA ARG A 107 13.10 17.41 -16.06
C ARG A 107 12.57 16.02 -15.67
N PHE A 108 11.31 15.96 -15.34
CA PHE A 108 10.56 14.72 -15.09
C PHE A 108 9.07 14.96 -15.36
N HIS A 109 8.30 13.88 -15.39
CA HIS A 109 6.85 13.94 -15.48
C HIS A 109 6.19 13.47 -14.19
N ILE A 110 5.06 14.08 -13.85
CA ILE A 110 4.10 13.51 -12.89
C ILE A 110 3.26 12.50 -13.67
N GLY A 111 3.36 11.22 -13.27
CA GLY A 111 2.71 10.09 -13.92
C GLY A 111 3.58 9.34 -14.93
N PRO A 112 3.33 8.03 -15.16
CA PRO A 112 3.99 7.23 -16.17
C PRO A 112 3.60 7.66 -17.59
N ASP A 113 4.34 7.19 -18.60
CA ASP A 113 3.92 7.33 -20.01
C ASP A 113 2.72 6.41 -20.33
N ALA A 114 2.05 6.67 -21.47
CA ALA A 114 0.81 5.98 -21.82
C ALA A 114 0.98 4.44 -21.96
N ALA A 115 2.11 3.96 -22.47
CA ALA A 115 2.38 2.54 -22.61
C ALA A 115 2.57 1.88 -21.24
N THR A 116 3.30 2.54 -20.35
CA THR A 116 3.51 2.10 -18.96
C THR A 116 2.22 2.21 -18.15
N ASN A 117 1.42 3.26 -18.37
CA ASN A 117 0.14 3.47 -17.68
C ASN A 117 -0.89 2.38 -18.02
N ALA A 118 -0.90 1.91 -19.27
CA ALA A 118 -1.80 0.85 -19.76
C ALA A 118 -1.23 -0.58 -19.56
N ALA A 119 -0.03 -0.71 -18.98
CA ALA A 119 0.60 -2.01 -18.81
C ALA A 119 -0.06 -2.82 -17.69
N ASP A 120 -0.02 -4.16 -17.83
CA ASP A 120 -0.48 -5.06 -16.78
C ASP A 120 0.30 -4.84 -15.48
N PRO A 121 -0.35 -4.37 -14.40
CA PRO A 121 0.33 -4.05 -13.15
C PRO A 121 0.90 -5.28 -12.44
N SER A 122 0.39 -6.48 -12.72
CA SER A 122 0.87 -7.72 -12.13
C SER A 122 2.29 -8.11 -12.58
N ARG A 123 2.77 -7.54 -13.68
CA ARG A 123 4.13 -7.79 -14.19
C ARG A 123 5.24 -7.14 -13.36
N PHE A 124 4.90 -6.15 -12.54
CA PHE A 124 5.91 -5.43 -11.75
C PHE A 124 6.28 -6.19 -10.48
N PRO A 125 7.59 -6.42 -10.22
CA PRO A 125 8.06 -7.03 -8.98
C PRO A 125 7.55 -6.29 -7.73
N SER A 126 7.51 -6.97 -6.60
CA SER A 126 6.99 -6.44 -5.32
C SER A 126 7.63 -5.11 -4.88
N ALA A 127 8.93 -4.93 -5.13
CA ALA A 127 9.66 -3.71 -4.79
C ALA A 127 9.59 -2.62 -5.87
N HIS A 128 8.97 -2.90 -7.03
CA HIS A 128 8.92 -1.94 -8.14
C HIS A 128 7.97 -0.78 -7.82
N PRO A 129 8.33 0.49 -8.12
CA PRO A 129 7.48 1.66 -7.85
C PRO A 129 6.07 1.60 -8.43
N LEU A 130 5.85 0.83 -9.48
CA LEU A 130 4.53 0.62 -10.10
C LEU A 130 3.80 -0.65 -9.61
N ASN A 131 4.32 -1.37 -8.61
CA ASN A 131 3.55 -2.48 -8.04
C ASN A 131 2.38 -1.90 -7.22
N PRO A 132 1.11 -2.22 -7.57
CA PRO A 132 -0.05 -1.65 -6.89
C PRO A 132 -0.13 -1.97 -5.41
N ASN A 133 0.40 -3.13 -5.00
CA ASN A 133 0.44 -3.53 -3.60
C ASN A 133 1.45 -2.71 -2.77
N LEU A 134 2.40 -2.06 -3.44
CA LEU A 134 3.38 -1.19 -2.79
C LEU A 134 2.90 0.27 -2.72
N ASN A 135 2.34 0.79 -3.82
CA ASN A 135 2.08 2.22 -3.99
C ASN A 135 0.61 2.62 -3.83
N GLU A 136 -0.33 1.66 -4.00
CA GLU A 136 -1.79 1.91 -3.93
C GLU A 136 -2.29 3.00 -4.89
N LEU A 137 -1.54 3.26 -5.96
CA LEU A 137 -1.84 4.26 -6.96
C LEU A 137 -2.32 3.64 -8.28
N HIS A 138 -3.06 2.53 -8.24
CA HIS A 138 -3.58 1.89 -9.43
C HIS A 138 -5.07 1.59 -9.32
N TRP A 139 -5.85 2.08 -10.27
CA TRP A 139 -7.25 1.73 -10.41
C TRP A 139 -7.40 0.47 -11.28
N SER A 140 -7.63 -0.67 -10.67
CA SER A 140 -7.83 -1.93 -11.38
C SER A 140 -9.02 -1.88 -12.37
N TRP A 141 -10.04 -1.11 -12.07
CA TRP A 141 -11.25 -0.95 -12.88
C TRP A 141 -11.07 -0.01 -14.08
N GLN A 142 -10.10 0.92 -14.03
CA GLN A 142 -9.71 1.75 -15.19
C GLN A 142 -8.43 1.23 -15.87
N GLN A 143 -7.78 0.22 -15.28
CA GLN A 143 -6.50 -0.33 -15.73
C GLN A 143 -5.45 0.77 -15.95
N SER A 144 -5.38 1.72 -15.02
CA SER A 144 -4.49 2.88 -15.11
C SER A 144 -4.04 3.36 -13.73
N TYR A 145 -2.90 4.07 -13.71
CA TYR A 145 -2.33 4.62 -12.48
C TYR A 145 -2.93 5.98 -12.12
N ILE A 146 -3.03 6.23 -10.81
CA ILE A 146 -3.16 7.56 -10.22
C ILE A 146 -1.76 8.18 -10.26
N PHE A 147 -1.61 9.33 -10.89
CA PHE A 147 -0.34 10.01 -11.00
C PHE A 147 0.03 10.74 -9.72
N MET A 148 -0.98 11.29 -9.03
CA MET A 148 -0.87 11.90 -7.71
C MET A 148 -2.19 11.77 -6.97
N ALA A 149 -2.15 11.26 -5.73
CA ALA A 149 -3.23 11.29 -4.76
C ALA A 149 -2.92 12.39 -3.73
N LEU A 150 -3.80 13.38 -3.63
CA LEU A 150 -3.79 14.42 -2.59
C LEU A 150 -5.14 14.39 -1.89
N GLU A 151 -5.13 13.94 -0.62
CA GLU A 151 -6.34 13.75 0.16
C GLU A 151 -6.23 14.45 1.50
N GLY A 152 -7.37 14.78 2.10
CA GLY A 152 -7.38 15.42 3.39
C GLY A 152 -8.73 15.99 3.80
N HIS A 153 -8.67 16.93 4.73
CA HIS A 153 -9.84 17.61 5.23
C HIS A 153 -9.72 19.11 5.02
N PHE A 154 -10.84 19.78 4.83
CA PHE A 154 -10.89 21.23 4.77
C PHE A 154 -12.11 21.75 5.52
N ARG A 155 -12.00 23.00 5.98
CA ARG A 155 -13.09 23.76 6.53
C ARG A 155 -13.25 25.03 5.71
N PRO A 156 -14.45 25.30 5.16
CA PRO A 156 -14.71 26.54 4.43
C PRO A 156 -14.39 27.78 5.27
N ALA A 157 -14.06 28.89 4.62
CA ALA A 157 -13.77 30.15 5.30
C ALA A 157 -14.95 30.54 6.22
N ALA A 158 -14.60 31.02 7.42
CA ALA A 158 -15.57 31.43 8.46
C ALA A 158 -16.54 30.33 8.95
N SER A 159 -16.36 29.08 8.56
CA SER A 159 -17.17 27.96 9.05
C SER A 159 -16.66 27.44 10.38
N THR A 160 -17.57 27.14 11.31
CA THR A 160 -17.29 26.43 12.58
C THR A 160 -17.72 24.96 12.55
N ASN A 161 -18.29 24.50 11.43
CA ASN A 161 -18.75 23.13 11.25
C ASN A 161 -17.58 22.14 11.22
N ASP A 162 -17.89 20.86 11.36
CA ASP A 162 -16.91 19.78 11.18
C ASP A 162 -16.22 19.88 9.82
N PRO A 163 -14.93 19.52 9.74
CA PRO A 163 -14.23 19.50 8.48
C PRO A 163 -14.89 18.55 7.47
N GLN A 164 -14.83 18.94 6.19
CA GLN A 164 -15.26 18.13 5.06
C GLN A 164 -14.05 17.44 4.47
N GLY A 165 -14.21 16.22 3.91
CA GLY A 165 -13.15 15.53 3.19
C GLY A 165 -12.92 16.12 1.81
N PHE A 166 -11.67 16.00 1.32
CA PHE A 166 -11.35 16.18 -0.09
C PHE A 166 -10.46 15.05 -0.60
N THR A 167 -10.65 14.65 -1.86
CA THR A 167 -9.91 13.57 -2.52
C THR A 167 -9.60 13.95 -3.95
N TRP A 168 -8.38 14.40 -4.20
CA TRP A 168 -7.92 14.79 -5.52
C TRP A 168 -6.98 13.74 -6.09
N HIS A 169 -7.52 12.92 -6.97
CA HIS A 169 -6.78 11.90 -7.70
C HIS A 169 -6.47 12.39 -9.11
N PHE A 170 -5.26 12.87 -9.27
CA PHE A 170 -4.75 13.34 -10.56
C PHE A 170 -4.23 12.15 -11.37
N ALA A 171 -4.82 11.89 -12.54
CA ALA A 171 -4.62 10.68 -13.33
C ALA A 171 -4.88 10.90 -14.81
N ARG A 172 -4.78 9.85 -15.62
CA ARG A 172 -5.05 9.77 -17.06
C ARG A 172 -4.01 10.46 -17.94
N ASP A 173 -3.67 9.83 -19.07
CA ASP A 173 -2.61 10.26 -19.98
C ASP A 173 -2.65 11.74 -20.39
N PRO A 174 -3.82 12.34 -20.72
CA PRO A 174 -3.88 13.77 -21.06
C PRO A 174 -3.41 14.70 -19.93
N ASN A 175 -3.41 14.22 -18.68
CA ASN A 175 -2.99 15.00 -17.53
C ASN A 175 -1.52 14.76 -17.14
N ARG A 176 -0.82 13.82 -17.77
CA ARG A 176 0.63 13.66 -17.55
C ARG A 176 1.33 15.01 -17.70
N THR A 177 2.04 15.44 -16.66
CA THR A 177 2.54 16.82 -16.56
C THR A 177 4.05 16.86 -16.51
N LEU A 178 4.65 17.60 -17.43
CA LEU A 178 6.10 17.86 -17.46
C LEU A 178 6.46 18.95 -16.43
N VAL A 179 7.47 18.66 -15.62
CA VAL A 179 8.15 19.63 -14.74
C VAL A 179 9.58 19.79 -15.23
N THR A 180 10.02 21.02 -15.41
CA THR A 180 11.40 21.36 -15.79
C THR A 180 11.98 22.33 -14.77
N LEU A 181 13.12 21.99 -14.21
CA LEU A 181 13.79 22.74 -13.16
C LEU A 181 15.21 23.12 -13.61
N GLY A 182 15.52 24.42 -13.60
CA GLY A 182 16.90 24.87 -13.76
C GLY A 182 17.76 24.38 -12.60
N ALA A 183 18.87 23.70 -12.90
CA ALA A 183 19.73 23.13 -11.90
C ALA A 183 21.15 22.93 -12.48
N ASP A 184 22.14 23.66 -11.98
CA ASP A 184 23.55 23.50 -12.38
C ASP A 184 24.13 22.29 -11.62
N LEU A 185 24.04 21.10 -12.23
CA LEU A 185 24.47 19.83 -11.66
C LEU A 185 25.86 19.44 -12.18
N ASP A 186 26.83 19.31 -11.30
CA ASP A 186 28.15 18.75 -11.61
C ASP A 186 28.17 17.25 -11.31
N LEU A 187 27.86 16.43 -12.31
CA LEU A 187 27.87 14.97 -12.24
C LEU A 187 29.19 14.34 -12.73
N ARG A 188 30.30 15.10 -12.72
CA ARG A 188 31.65 14.49 -12.77
C ARG A 188 31.96 13.75 -11.48
N LYS A 189 31.12 13.87 -10.48
CA LYS A 189 31.10 13.17 -9.20
C LYS A 189 29.65 13.00 -8.76
N ASP A 190 29.39 12.15 -7.79
CA ASP A 190 28.06 11.96 -7.21
C ASP A 190 27.50 13.27 -6.69
N ALA A 191 26.23 13.55 -7.03
CA ALA A 191 25.55 14.77 -6.62
C ALA A 191 24.14 14.47 -6.07
N GLY A 192 23.70 15.34 -5.16
CA GLY A 192 22.34 15.34 -4.61
C GLY A 192 21.62 16.63 -4.95
N ILE A 193 20.35 16.53 -5.33
CA ILE A 193 19.45 17.67 -5.54
C ILE A 193 18.27 17.59 -4.58
N LEU A 194 18.04 18.65 -3.81
CA LEU A 194 16.86 18.82 -2.96
C LEU A 194 15.86 19.72 -3.68
N ILE A 195 14.69 19.16 -3.94
CA ILE A 195 13.55 19.82 -4.56
C ILE A 195 12.46 19.99 -3.50
N HIS A 196 11.85 21.15 -3.40
CA HIS A 196 10.64 21.35 -2.63
C HIS A 196 9.42 21.12 -3.53
N PHE A 197 8.46 20.34 -3.06
CA PHE A 197 7.11 20.26 -3.60
C PHE A 197 6.17 21.01 -2.67
N ASP A 198 5.86 22.27 -3.01
CA ASP A 198 5.06 23.16 -2.16
C ASP A 198 3.58 23.08 -2.52
N ILE A 199 2.80 22.44 -1.62
CA ILE A 199 1.35 22.28 -1.77
C ILE A 199 0.63 23.63 -1.79
N SER A 200 1.15 24.65 -1.11
CA SER A 200 0.52 25.98 -1.15
C SER A 200 0.61 26.58 -2.57
N SER A 201 1.70 26.36 -3.28
CA SER A 201 1.86 26.78 -4.67
C SER A 201 0.94 25.98 -5.60
N LEU A 202 0.80 24.66 -5.39
CA LEU A 202 -0.17 23.83 -6.11
C LEU A 202 -1.60 24.36 -5.98
N LEU A 203 -1.97 24.90 -4.81
CA LEU A 203 -3.30 25.45 -4.56
C LEU A 203 -3.49 26.90 -5.04
N HIS A 204 -2.41 27.59 -5.45
CA HIS A 204 -2.49 29.03 -5.69
C HIS A 204 -2.13 29.47 -7.12
N ALA A 205 -1.10 28.92 -7.72
CA ALA A 205 -0.52 29.51 -8.94
C ALA A 205 -0.32 28.48 -10.08
N PRO A 206 -0.66 28.84 -11.33
CA PRO A 206 -1.24 30.09 -11.79
C PRO A 206 -2.75 30.25 -11.52
N ARG A 207 -3.43 29.20 -11.05
CA ARG A 207 -4.87 29.23 -10.75
C ARG A 207 -5.11 29.04 -9.25
N SER A 208 -5.80 29.97 -8.62
CA SER A 208 -6.21 29.85 -7.22
C SER A 208 -7.35 28.84 -7.09
N LEU A 209 -7.13 27.78 -6.32
CA LEU A 209 -8.09 26.71 -6.08
C LEU A 209 -8.78 26.86 -4.71
N SER A 210 -10.05 26.47 -4.67
CA SER A 210 -10.88 26.41 -3.47
C SER A 210 -11.62 25.06 -3.47
N PHE A 211 -11.57 24.35 -2.37
CA PHE A 211 -12.28 23.07 -2.22
C PHE A 211 -13.79 23.27 -2.30
N ALA A 212 -14.33 24.34 -1.70
CA ALA A 212 -15.74 24.64 -1.71
C ALA A 212 -16.24 25.07 -3.09
N ARG A 213 -15.44 25.85 -3.85
CA ARG A 213 -15.83 26.39 -5.15
C ARG A 213 -15.56 25.41 -6.29
N ASP A 214 -14.34 24.85 -6.35
CA ASP A 214 -13.86 24.09 -7.48
C ASP A 214 -14.11 22.58 -7.33
N GLY A 215 -14.33 22.15 -6.10
CA GLY A 215 -14.73 20.79 -5.75
C GLY A 215 -13.79 20.06 -4.81
N ALA A 216 -14.40 19.25 -3.95
CA ALA A 216 -13.71 18.43 -2.97
C ALA A 216 -13.19 17.09 -3.54
N ALA A 217 -13.59 16.68 -4.75
CA ALA A 217 -13.15 15.43 -5.36
C ALA A 217 -12.88 15.59 -6.85
N THR A 218 -11.87 14.87 -7.36
CA THR A 218 -11.62 14.66 -8.79
C THR A 218 -10.95 13.32 -9.04
N HIS A 219 -11.33 12.66 -10.14
CA HIS A 219 -10.66 11.51 -10.75
C HIS A 219 -10.16 11.84 -12.15
N SER A 220 -9.92 13.13 -12.42
CA SER A 220 -9.33 13.63 -13.65
C SER A 220 -10.06 13.18 -14.92
N ARG A 221 -11.41 13.17 -14.89
CA ARG A 221 -12.20 12.84 -16.08
C ARG A 221 -11.97 13.82 -17.21
N ASP A 222 -12.29 13.40 -18.41
CA ASP A 222 -12.17 14.28 -19.58
C ASP A 222 -13.08 15.52 -19.40
N GLY A 223 -12.47 16.69 -19.60
CA GLY A 223 -13.14 17.97 -19.39
C GLY A 223 -13.27 18.43 -17.93
N ASP A 224 -12.67 17.72 -16.95
CA ASP A 224 -12.67 18.13 -15.55
C ASP A 224 -11.86 19.43 -15.35
N PRO A 225 -12.51 20.55 -14.97
CA PRO A 225 -11.84 21.84 -14.80
C PRO A 225 -10.85 21.83 -13.64
N LEU A 226 -11.10 21.04 -12.59
CA LEU A 226 -10.21 20.92 -11.45
C LEU A 226 -8.92 20.17 -11.83
N ALA A 227 -9.03 19.06 -12.58
CA ALA A 227 -7.86 18.37 -13.10
C ALA A 227 -7.03 19.27 -14.05
N ALA A 228 -7.70 20.04 -14.92
CA ALA A 228 -7.02 21.00 -15.79
C ALA A 228 -6.30 22.11 -15.00
N ALA A 229 -6.87 22.56 -13.90
CA ALA A 229 -6.25 23.56 -13.04
C ALA A 229 -5.05 22.98 -12.25
N LEU A 230 -5.16 21.78 -11.72
CA LEU A 230 -4.05 21.04 -11.09
C LEU A 230 -2.89 20.85 -12.07
N LYS A 231 -3.20 20.42 -13.32
CA LYS A 231 -2.20 20.29 -14.39
C LYS A 231 -1.43 21.58 -14.63
N ALA A 232 -2.14 22.71 -14.66
CA ALA A 232 -1.52 24.02 -14.89
C ALA A 232 -0.65 24.46 -13.71
N ASN A 233 -1.03 24.10 -12.46
CA ASN A 233 -0.34 24.53 -11.25
C ASN A 233 0.88 23.66 -10.90
N LEU A 234 0.87 22.37 -11.27
CA LEU A 234 1.90 21.40 -10.88
C LEU A 234 3.33 21.86 -11.21
N PRO A 235 3.66 22.41 -12.39
CA PRO A 235 5.03 22.85 -12.68
C PRO A 235 5.54 23.93 -11.73
N ALA A 236 4.66 24.83 -11.27
CA ALA A 236 5.01 25.91 -10.36
C ALA A 236 5.13 25.46 -8.89
N ALA A 237 4.68 24.25 -8.56
CA ALA A 237 4.76 23.69 -7.21
C ALA A 237 6.13 23.07 -6.88
N PHE A 238 6.96 22.81 -7.91
CA PHE A 238 8.29 22.23 -7.73
C PHE A 238 9.39 23.27 -7.94
N HIS A 239 10.36 23.35 -7.04
CA HIS A 239 11.50 24.23 -7.18
C HIS A 239 12.74 23.66 -6.50
N VAL A 240 13.91 23.91 -7.10
CA VAL A 240 15.21 23.50 -6.55
C VAL A 240 15.53 24.32 -5.32
N GLN A 241 15.78 23.67 -4.22
CA GLN A 241 16.18 24.31 -2.97
C GLN A 241 17.69 24.29 -2.79
N ARG A 242 18.32 23.16 -3.09
CA ARG A 242 19.77 22.97 -2.88
C ARG A 242 20.32 21.88 -3.79
N ILE A 243 21.56 22.11 -4.25
CA ILE A 243 22.40 21.10 -4.88
C ILE A 243 23.62 20.89 -3.96
N ALA A 244 23.97 19.64 -3.71
CA ALA A 244 25.08 19.26 -2.83
C ALA A 244 25.79 18.02 -3.37
N THR A 245 26.93 17.68 -2.83
CA THR A 245 27.55 16.38 -3.03
C THR A 245 26.60 15.31 -2.46
N ALA A 246 26.38 14.23 -3.18
CA ALA A 246 25.55 13.14 -2.68
C ALA A 246 26.13 12.53 -1.41
N ASN A 247 25.26 12.11 -0.50
CA ASN A 247 25.70 11.25 0.60
C ASN A 247 26.14 9.90 0.01
N PRO A 248 27.20 9.29 0.56
CA PRO A 248 27.58 7.95 0.13
C PRO A 248 26.35 7.03 0.27
N ALA A 249 26.11 6.22 -0.76
CA ALA A 249 25.03 5.24 -0.73
C ALA A 249 25.16 4.40 0.54
N THR A 250 24.10 4.29 1.32
CA THR A 250 24.05 3.28 2.39
C THR A 250 24.19 1.92 1.70
N PRO A 251 25.24 1.14 1.98
CA PRO A 251 25.41 -0.15 1.35
C PRO A 251 24.14 -0.98 1.57
N ALA A 252 23.63 -1.60 0.52
CA ALA A 252 22.60 -2.62 0.69
C ALA A 252 23.12 -3.62 1.72
N GLY A 253 22.33 -3.88 2.77
CA GLY A 253 22.70 -4.87 3.79
C GLY A 253 23.04 -6.21 3.11
N PRO A 254 23.86 -7.06 3.75
CA PRO A 254 24.19 -8.36 3.19
C PRO A 254 22.89 -9.10 2.86
N PRO A 255 22.83 -9.87 1.76
CA PRO A 255 21.65 -10.61 1.39
C PRO A 255 21.26 -11.52 2.56
N LEU A 256 19.96 -11.49 2.95
CA LEU A 256 19.42 -12.35 3.99
C LEU A 256 19.66 -13.80 3.60
N LYS A 257 20.33 -14.55 4.48
CA LYS A 257 20.52 -16.00 4.25
C LYS A 257 19.26 -16.75 4.68
N PRO A 258 18.81 -17.73 3.89
CA PRO A 258 17.69 -18.59 4.30
C PRO A 258 17.97 -19.25 5.66
N THR A 259 16.98 -19.22 6.54
CA THR A 259 17.12 -19.78 7.88
C THR A 259 16.98 -21.30 7.86
N ASP A 260 18.04 -22.01 8.23
CA ASP A 260 18.06 -23.45 8.48
C ASP A 260 17.32 -24.31 7.45
N LEU A 261 17.61 -24.14 6.16
CA LEU A 261 17.04 -24.98 5.12
C LEU A 261 17.56 -26.42 5.27
N PRO A 262 16.70 -27.45 5.15
CA PRO A 262 17.14 -28.85 5.10
C PRO A 262 18.03 -29.09 3.88
N ASP A 263 18.90 -30.12 3.95
CA ASP A 263 19.80 -30.46 2.86
C ASP A 263 19.04 -30.89 1.57
N HIS A 264 17.84 -31.46 1.76
CA HIS A 264 16.90 -31.79 0.70
C HIS A 264 15.54 -31.19 1.06
N PHE A 265 14.98 -30.38 0.15
CA PHE A 265 13.66 -29.78 0.30
C PHE A 265 12.95 -29.66 -1.05
N THR A 266 11.64 -29.57 -1.01
CA THR A 266 10.79 -29.38 -2.18
C THR A 266 10.26 -27.95 -2.21
N PRO A 267 10.62 -27.10 -3.19
CA PRO A 267 9.99 -25.79 -3.34
C PRO A 267 8.46 -25.92 -3.40
N PHE A 268 7.75 -25.10 -2.61
CA PHE A 268 6.30 -25.11 -2.62
C PHE A 268 5.76 -24.31 -3.81
N PRO A 269 4.92 -24.89 -4.69
CA PRO A 269 4.38 -24.22 -5.86
C PRO A 269 3.24 -23.28 -5.47
N LEU A 270 3.56 -22.06 -5.03
CA LEU A 270 2.53 -21.07 -4.72
C LEU A 270 1.81 -20.64 -6.02
N THR A 271 0.53 -20.93 -6.10
CA THR A 271 -0.31 -20.52 -7.23
C THR A 271 -0.88 -19.13 -6.96
N ILE A 272 -0.50 -18.16 -7.78
CA ILE A 272 -0.99 -16.78 -7.73
C ILE A 272 -1.91 -16.53 -8.92
N SER A 273 -3.06 -15.92 -8.69
CA SER A 273 -3.94 -15.47 -9.77
C SER A 273 -3.20 -14.46 -10.66
N ARG A 274 -3.41 -14.55 -11.98
CA ARG A 274 -2.81 -13.58 -12.93
C ARG A 274 -3.28 -12.15 -12.72
N SER A 275 -4.42 -11.95 -12.08
CA SER A 275 -4.94 -10.62 -11.74
C SER A 275 -4.30 -10.04 -10.47
N PHE A 276 -3.53 -10.84 -9.70
CA PHE A 276 -2.92 -10.38 -8.45
C PHE A 276 -1.51 -9.84 -8.70
N PRO A 277 -1.10 -8.77 -8.01
CA PRO A 277 0.29 -8.32 -8.04
C PRO A 277 1.21 -9.38 -7.44
N ILE A 278 2.49 -9.35 -7.79
CA ILE A 278 3.48 -10.27 -7.24
C ILE A 278 3.71 -9.91 -5.76
N PRO A 279 3.51 -10.84 -4.80
CA PRO A 279 3.71 -10.56 -3.38
C PRO A 279 5.20 -10.48 -3.03
N ASP A 280 5.51 -9.77 -1.94
CA ASP A 280 6.86 -9.74 -1.37
C ASP A 280 7.03 -10.84 -0.34
N LEU A 281 7.44 -12.01 -0.79
CA LEU A 281 7.65 -13.17 0.09
C LEU A 281 8.97 -13.05 0.87
N PRO A 282 9.02 -13.51 2.14
CA PRO A 282 10.22 -13.47 2.96
C PRO A 282 11.40 -14.23 2.34
N ARG A 283 12.47 -13.52 1.99
CA ARG A 283 13.66 -14.12 1.34
C ARG A 283 14.46 -15.02 2.28
N ASP A 284 14.39 -14.77 3.58
CA ASP A 284 15.03 -15.58 4.61
C ASP A 284 14.22 -16.83 4.98
N ASN A 285 12.96 -16.93 4.51
CA ASN A 285 12.08 -18.08 4.73
C ASN A 285 11.39 -18.51 3.42
N PRO A 286 12.15 -18.94 2.38
CA PRO A 286 11.57 -19.35 1.10
C PRO A 286 10.59 -20.52 1.29
N LEU A 287 9.46 -20.48 0.58
CA LEU A 287 8.40 -21.48 0.70
C LEU A 287 8.91 -22.88 0.29
N ILE A 288 8.85 -23.81 1.23
CA ILE A 288 9.15 -25.23 1.00
C ILE A 288 8.02 -26.11 1.56
N THR A 289 7.74 -27.22 0.87
CA THR A 289 6.63 -28.13 1.18
C THR A 289 6.71 -28.66 2.61
N GLU A 290 7.90 -28.95 3.08
CA GLU A 290 8.16 -29.51 4.41
C GLU A 290 7.77 -28.54 5.53
N ARG A 291 8.09 -27.23 5.39
CA ARG A 291 7.69 -26.18 6.36
C ARG A 291 6.22 -25.84 6.27
N VAL A 292 5.66 -25.77 5.06
CA VAL A 292 4.22 -25.54 4.86
C VAL A 292 3.42 -26.65 5.55
N ASN A 293 3.82 -27.92 5.38
CA ASN A 293 3.16 -29.05 6.04
C ASN A 293 3.29 -29.00 7.57
N LEU A 294 4.47 -28.67 8.09
CA LEU A 294 4.66 -28.47 9.53
C LEU A 294 3.80 -27.30 10.04
N GLY A 295 3.78 -26.17 9.32
CA GLY A 295 2.96 -25.01 9.67
C GLY A 295 1.45 -25.34 9.70
N ARG A 296 0.97 -26.14 8.74
CA ARG A 296 -0.41 -26.64 8.75
C ARG A 296 -0.71 -27.49 9.99
N GLN A 297 0.21 -28.39 10.37
CA GLN A 297 0.03 -29.19 11.58
C GLN A 297 0.01 -28.32 12.85
N LEU A 298 0.94 -27.37 12.96
CA LEU A 298 1.00 -26.43 14.08
C LEU A 298 -0.25 -25.55 14.19
N PHE A 299 -0.83 -25.16 13.05
CA PHE A 299 -2.08 -24.39 13.02
C PHE A 299 -3.26 -25.12 13.67
N HIS A 300 -3.27 -26.45 13.60
CA HIS A 300 -4.28 -27.31 14.21
C HIS A 300 -3.84 -27.89 15.56
N GLU A 301 -2.68 -27.52 16.09
CA GLU A 301 -2.07 -28.15 17.25
C GLU A 301 -2.52 -27.52 18.59
N PRO A 302 -3.33 -28.22 19.41
CA PRO A 302 -3.77 -27.70 20.71
C PRO A 302 -2.65 -27.61 21.76
N LEU A 303 -1.53 -28.32 21.59
CA LEU A 303 -0.38 -28.24 22.51
C LEU A 303 0.25 -26.82 22.52
N LEU A 304 -0.13 -25.97 21.59
CA LEU A 304 0.25 -24.55 21.57
C LEU A 304 -0.58 -23.70 22.53
N SER A 305 -1.52 -24.29 23.29
CA SER A 305 -2.29 -23.59 24.31
C SER A 305 -2.00 -24.19 25.71
N ARG A 306 -2.16 -23.36 26.76
CA ARG A 306 -1.79 -23.71 28.15
C ARG A 306 -2.45 -25.01 28.67
N ASN A 307 -3.69 -25.24 28.28
CA ASN A 307 -4.45 -26.45 28.73
C ASN A 307 -4.64 -27.49 27.62
N GLY A 308 -4.01 -27.34 26.46
CA GLY A 308 -4.13 -28.25 25.32
C GLY A 308 -5.54 -28.33 24.72
N ALA A 309 -6.37 -27.28 24.85
CA ALA A 309 -7.76 -27.29 24.39
C ALA A 309 -8.03 -26.42 23.14
N ILE A 310 -7.14 -25.49 22.83
CA ILE A 310 -7.34 -24.49 21.77
C ILE A 310 -6.14 -24.50 20.81
N SER A 311 -6.45 -24.42 19.52
CA SER A 311 -5.47 -24.21 18.43
C SER A 311 -5.86 -22.97 17.63
N CYS A 312 -5.01 -22.53 16.68
CA CYS A 312 -5.37 -21.45 15.75
C CYS A 312 -6.66 -21.77 14.98
N ALA A 313 -6.86 -23.03 14.58
CA ALA A 313 -8.05 -23.50 13.89
C ALA A 313 -9.34 -23.41 14.73
N SER A 314 -9.25 -23.25 16.05
CA SER A 314 -10.42 -23.07 16.92
C SER A 314 -11.14 -21.74 16.67
N CYS A 315 -10.37 -20.67 16.36
CA CYS A 315 -10.90 -19.35 16.03
C CYS A 315 -10.82 -19.01 14.51
N HIS A 316 -10.06 -19.79 13.75
CA HIS A 316 -9.88 -19.61 12.32
C HIS A 316 -10.24 -20.88 11.55
N ALA A 317 -11.54 -21.24 11.58
CA ALA A 317 -12.06 -22.45 10.94
C ALA A 317 -12.15 -22.30 9.42
N GLU A 318 -11.58 -23.24 8.66
CA GLU A 318 -11.56 -23.21 7.19
C GLU A 318 -12.97 -23.11 6.58
N LYS A 319 -13.94 -23.85 7.14
CA LYS A 319 -15.36 -23.81 6.72
C LYS A 319 -16.00 -22.42 6.80
N SER A 320 -15.49 -21.55 7.68
CA SER A 320 -15.94 -20.17 7.88
C SER A 320 -14.94 -19.17 7.28
N ALA A 321 -14.24 -19.54 6.18
CA ALA A 321 -13.21 -18.73 5.55
C ALA A 321 -12.15 -18.23 6.54
N PHE A 322 -11.73 -19.12 7.45
CA PHE A 322 -10.76 -18.85 8.52
C PHE A 322 -11.20 -17.75 9.50
N THR A 323 -12.49 -17.72 9.84
CA THR A 323 -13.06 -17.00 11.00
C THR A 323 -13.84 -17.97 11.88
N ASP A 324 -14.40 -17.50 13.00
CA ASP A 324 -15.20 -18.34 13.91
C ASP A 324 -16.72 -18.05 13.85
N GLY A 325 -17.14 -17.02 13.10
CA GLY A 325 -18.54 -16.62 13.01
C GLY A 325 -19.08 -15.93 14.27
N LEU A 326 -18.21 -15.51 15.18
CA LEU A 326 -18.58 -14.83 16.43
C LEU A 326 -18.21 -13.34 16.37
N PRO A 327 -18.93 -12.43 17.05
CA PRO A 327 -18.52 -11.04 17.17
C PRO A 327 -17.10 -10.90 17.75
N VAL A 328 -16.80 -11.65 18.77
CA VAL A 328 -15.46 -11.78 19.37
C VAL A 328 -15.20 -13.23 19.71
N SER A 329 -13.98 -13.70 19.47
CA SER A 329 -13.58 -15.08 19.72
C SER A 329 -13.61 -15.44 21.20
N THR A 330 -13.77 -16.74 21.47
CA THR A 330 -13.67 -17.30 22.81
C THR A 330 -12.39 -18.10 22.91
N GLY A 331 -11.46 -17.64 23.74
CA GLY A 331 -10.21 -18.32 23.99
C GLY A 331 -10.25 -19.26 25.18
N ILE A 332 -9.07 -19.47 25.74
CA ILE A 332 -8.85 -20.39 26.88
C ILE A 332 -9.75 -20.05 28.07
N ASP A 333 -10.23 -21.06 28.76
CA ASP A 333 -11.10 -20.92 29.94
C ASP A 333 -12.38 -20.08 29.69
N GLY A 334 -12.84 -19.98 28.42
CA GLY A 334 -14.03 -19.21 28.07
C GLY A 334 -13.81 -17.69 28.04
N ARG A 335 -12.58 -17.22 28.12
CA ARG A 335 -12.24 -15.77 28.06
C ARG A 335 -12.57 -15.20 26.69
N LYS A 336 -13.06 -13.98 26.67
CA LYS A 336 -13.45 -13.28 25.43
C LYS A 336 -12.34 -12.37 24.94
N GLY A 337 -12.09 -12.39 23.63
CA GLY A 337 -11.28 -11.38 22.96
C GLY A 337 -11.99 -10.03 22.85
N ASP A 338 -11.30 -9.02 22.34
CA ASP A 338 -11.82 -7.66 22.14
C ASP A 338 -12.19 -7.37 20.68
N ARG A 339 -11.79 -8.21 19.75
CA ARG A 339 -11.92 -8.00 18.32
C ARG A 339 -12.48 -9.23 17.62
N ASN A 340 -13.11 -8.99 16.48
CA ASN A 340 -13.55 -10.03 15.57
C ASN A 340 -12.35 -10.77 14.96
N ALA A 341 -12.50 -12.09 14.76
CA ALA A 341 -11.46 -12.92 14.12
C ALA A 341 -11.31 -12.53 12.64
N MET A 342 -10.13 -12.04 12.26
CA MET A 342 -9.83 -11.70 10.86
C MET A 342 -9.68 -12.97 10.02
N PRO A 343 -10.19 -12.98 8.77
CA PRO A 343 -9.92 -14.07 7.83
C PRO A 343 -8.42 -14.16 7.48
N LEU A 344 -7.91 -15.38 7.24
CA LEU A 344 -6.49 -15.64 7.05
C LEU A 344 -6.09 -15.95 5.60
N PHE A 345 -6.81 -15.47 4.60
CA PHE A 345 -6.40 -15.62 3.21
C PHE A 345 -5.73 -14.35 2.66
N ASN A 346 -4.91 -14.53 1.62
CA ASN A 346 -4.16 -13.48 0.92
C ASN A 346 -3.20 -12.70 1.82
N LEU A 347 -2.68 -13.32 2.88
CA LEU A 347 -1.75 -12.67 3.83
C LEU A 347 -0.39 -12.37 3.22
N ALA A 348 -0.02 -13.00 2.10
CA ALA A 348 1.20 -12.73 1.35
C ALA A 348 1.32 -11.29 0.82
N TRP A 349 0.21 -10.56 0.74
CA TRP A 349 0.16 -9.17 0.29
C TRP A 349 0.03 -8.17 1.44
N LYS A 350 -0.17 -8.65 2.69
CA LYS A 350 -0.40 -7.80 3.86
C LYS A 350 0.91 -7.43 4.53
N GLN A 351 1.09 -6.14 4.87
CA GLN A 351 2.34 -5.64 5.47
C GLN A 351 2.25 -5.44 6.99
N ARG A 352 1.05 -5.22 7.53
CA ARG A 352 0.80 -5.05 8.96
C ARG A 352 -0.40 -5.88 9.38
N PHE A 353 -0.37 -6.45 10.58
CA PHE A 353 -1.33 -7.46 11.02
C PHE A 353 -2.09 -7.01 12.26
N PHE A 354 -3.21 -7.65 12.53
CA PHE A 354 -4.31 -7.25 13.40
C PHE A 354 -5.09 -6.03 12.86
N TRP A 355 -6.26 -5.78 13.46
CA TRP A 355 -7.13 -4.66 13.11
C TRP A 355 -6.48 -3.30 13.33
N ASP A 356 -5.60 -3.18 14.33
CA ASP A 356 -4.88 -1.96 14.72
C ASP A 356 -3.46 -1.87 14.16
N GLY A 357 -3.00 -2.89 13.41
CA GLY A 357 -1.68 -2.90 12.78
C GLY A 357 -0.50 -3.08 13.74
N ARG A 358 -0.73 -3.59 14.97
CA ARG A 358 0.30 -3.69 16.00
C ARG A 358 1.41 -4.70 15.70
N ALA A 359 1.17 -5.69 14.85
CA ALA A 359 2.22 -6.62 14.44
C ALA A 359 2.81 -6.21 13.08
N PRO A 360 4.15 -5.98 13.00
CA PRO A 360 4.82 -5.47 11.80
C PRO A 360 5.10 -6.56 10.75
N SER A 361 4.89 -7.83 11.07
CA SER A 361 5.06 -8.96 10.16
C SER A 361 4.20 -10.14 10.58
N LEU A 362 3.92 -11.05 9.65
CA LEU A 362 3.18 -12.28 9.93
C LEU A 362 3.92 -13.15 10.94
N ARG A 363 5.25 -13.22 10.85
CA ARG A 363 6.11 -13.97 11.80
C ARG A 363 5.97 -13.48 13.25
N VAL A 364 5.83 -12.17 13.44
CA VAL A 364 5.56 -11.60 14.77
C VAL A 364 4.12 -11.90 15.19
N GLN A 365 3.17 -11.74 14.27
CA GLN A 365 1.75 -11.90 14.55
C GLN A 365 1.42 -13.31 15.09
N VAL A 366 1.93 -14.37 14.45
CA VAL A 366 1.55 -15.76 14.78
C VAL A 366 1.93 -16.19 16.21
N LEU A 367 2.89 -15.54 16.84
CA LEU A 367 3.29 -15.82 18.24
C LEU A 367 2.44 -15.05 19.26
N MET A 368 1.79 -13.95 18.86
CA MET A 368 1.04 -13.12 19.79
C MET A 368 -0.22 -13.82 20.35
N PRO A 369 -1.07 -14.50 19.54
CA PRO A 369 -2.20 -15.27 20.04
C PRO A 369 -1.79 -16.42 20.97
N ILE A 370 -0.64 -17.04 20.72
CA ILE A 370 -0.10 -18.12 21.59
C ILE A 370 0.16 -17.55 22.99
N ALA A 371 0.72 -16.35 23.08
CA ALA A 371 1.07 -15.68 24.32
C ALA A 371 -0.10 -14.95 25.00
N ASP A 372 -1.15 -14.55 24.26
CA ASP A 372 -2.24 -13.74 24.81
C ASP A 372 -3.06 -14.56 25.82
N HIS A 373 -3.16 -14.02 27.05
CA HIS A 373 -3.88 -14.66 28.15
C HIS A 373 -5.39 -14.86 27.89
N ARG A 374 -5.97 -14.15 26.95
CA ARG A 374 -7.38 -14.28 26.54
C ARG A 374 -7.57 -15.27 25.41
N GLU A 375 -6.48 -15.66 24.70
CA GLU A 375 -6.50 -16.55 23.55
C GLU A 375 -5.94 -17.93 23.94
N MET A 376 -4.61 -18.18 23.82
CA MET A 376 -4.01 -19.50 24.08
C MET A 376 -3.23 -19.58 25.40
N ASP A 377 -2.85 -18.45 26.01
CA ASP A 377 -2.25 -18.29 27.34
C ASP A 377 -1.01 -19.16 27.60
N LEU A 378 -0.14 -19.30 26.59
CA LEU A 378 1.09 -20.10 26.72
C LEU A 378 2.29 -19.29 26.23
N PRO A 379 3.28 -18.96 27.09
CA PRO A 379 4.49 -18.30 26.65
C PRO A 379 5.17 -19.06 25.50
N PRO A 380 5.66 -18.39 24.44
CA PRO A 380 6.23 -19.05 23.26
C PRO A 380 7.37 -20.03 23.57
N ASP A 381 8.22 -19.74 24.56
CA ASP A 381 9.27 -20.66 24.99
C ASP A 381 8.69 -21.92 25.66
N SER A 382 7.60 -21.79 26.43
CA SER A 382 6.88 -22.93 27.00
C SER A 382 6.20 -23.76 25.90
N ALA A 383 5.64 -23.13 24.88
CA ALA A 383 5.09 -23.83 23.72
C ALA A 383 6.17 -24.64 22.98
N ALA A 384 7.36 -24.07 22.79
CA ALA A 384 8.50 -24.76 22.20
C ALA A 384 8.95 -25.97 23.06
N ALA A 385 9.01 -25.80 24.39
CA ALA A 385 9.35 -26.87 25.30
C ALA A 385 8.29 -27.99 25.29
N THR A 386 7.00 -27.64 25.25
CA THR A 386 5.90 -28.62 25.17
C THR A 386 6.02 -29.47 23.90
N LEU A 387 6.24 -28.83 22.74
CA LEU A 387 6.43 -29.54 21.47
C LEU A 387 7.72 -30.38 21.47
N SER A 388 8.80 -29.94 22.13
CA SER A 388 10.06 -30.67 22.21
C SER A 388 9.91 -31.97 23.02
N ASN A 389 8.98 -32.02 23.96
CA ASN A 389 8.66 -33.20 24.75
C ASN A 389 7.63 -34.14 24.07
N SER A 390 7.07 -33.75 22.94
CA SER A 390 6.18 -34.58 22.14
C SER A 390 6.98 -35.62 21.36
N PRO A 391 6.52 -36.85 21.21
CA PRO A 391 7.27 -37.90 20.50
C PRO A 391 7.48 -37.61 19.02
N ASP A 392 6.57 -36.85 18.38
CA ASP A 392 6.55 -36.68 16.93
C ASP A 392 7.18 -35.37 16.46
N TYR A 393 7.10 -34.29 17.22
CA TYR A 393 7.52 -32.96 16.75
C TYR A 393 9.01 -32.79 16.48
N PRO A 394 9.94 -33.36 17.28
CA PRO A 394 11.37 -33.27 16.99
C PRO A 394 11.74 -33.78 15.59
N ASP A 395 11.13 -34.87 15.12
CA ASP A 395 11.37 -35.40 13.79
C ASP A 395 10.73 -34.55 12.67
N ARG A 396 9.54 -34.00 12.92
CA ARG A 396 8.89 -33.07 11.99
C ARG A 396 9.70 -31.78 11.82
N PHE A 397 10.26 -31.26 12.93
CA PHE A 397 11.14 -30.08 12.86
C PHE A 397 12.47 -30.41 12.16
N ARG A 398 13.05 -31.59 12.39
CA ARG A 398 14.25 -32.04 11.66
C ARG A 398 14.00 -32.08 10.15
N THR A 399 12.85 -32.54 9.71
CA THR A 399 12.45 -32.57 8.30
C THR A 399 12.32 -31.16 7.73
N ALA A 400 11.76 -30.21 8.47
CA ALA A 400 11.50 -28.85 8.01
C ALA A 400 12.68 -27.88 8.20
N PHE A 401 13.60 -28.13 9.15
CA PHE A 401 14.64 -27.20 9.59
C PHE A 401 16.04 -27.82 9.76
N LYS A 402 16.32 -28.97 9.23
CA LYS A 402 17.63 -29.65 9.37
C LYS A 402 18.03 -30.00 10.82
N SER A 403 17.30 -29.54 11.83
CA SER A 403 17.56 -29.72 13.26
C SER A 403 16.27 -30.09 13.98
N PRO A 404 16.33 -31.03 14.95
CA PRO A 404 15.18 -31.37 15.79
C PRO A 404 14.87 -30.30 16.84
N ASP A 405 15.74 -29.30 17.00
CA ASP A 405 15.57 -28.24 18.01
C ASP A 405 14.33 -27.38 17.68
N ILE A 406 13.45 -27.25 18.64
CA ILE A 406 12.22 -26.47 18.52
C ILE A 406 12.41 -25.16 19.27
N THR A 407 12.18 -24.06 18.56
CA THR A 407 12.24 -22.71 19.11
C THR A 407 11.01 -21.90 18.70
N PRO A 408 10.62 -20.86 19.45
CA PRO A 408 9.52 -19.97 19.04
C PRO A 408 9.69 -19.43 17.62
N GLN A 409 10.92 -19.12 17.26
CA GLN A 409 11.23 -18.61 15.91
C GLN A 409 10.94 -19.67 14.82
N LYS A 410 11.31 -20.94 15.02
CA LYS A 410 11.02 -22.00 14.06
C LYS A 410 9.53 -22.31 13.98
N ILE A 411 8.80 -22.24 15.11
CA ILE A 411 7.34 -22.33 15.13
C ILE A 411 6.75 -21.21 14.27
N ALA A 412 7.20 -19.97 14.47
CA ALA A 412 6.73 -18.82 13.70
C ALA A 412 7.03 -18.95 12.21
N LEU A 413 8.24 -19.41 11.83
CA LEU A 413 8.62 -19.61 10.43
C LEU A 413 7.76 -20.66 9.73
N ALA A 414 7.40 -21.73 10.42
CA ALA A 414 6.53 -22.77 9.85
C ALA A 414 5.09 -22.28 9.70
N LEU A 415 4.52 -21.63 10.72
CA LEU A 415 3.19 -21.02 10.66
C LEU A 415 3.12 -19.93 9.57
N GLU A 416 4.14 -19.06 9.47
CA GLU A 416 4.24 -18.06 8.42
C GLU A 416 4.12 -18.69 7.03
N GLN A 417 4.88 -19.75 6.75
CA GLN A 417 4.83 -20.40 5.44
C GLN A 417 3.45 -20.97 5.11
N TYR A 418 2.82 -21.67 6.06
CA TYR A 418 1.47 -22.18 5.83
C TYR A 418 0.46 -21.05 5.54
N LEU A 419 0.45 -20.02 6.35
CA LEU A 419 -0.48 -18.91 6.22
C LEU A 419 -0.27 -18.10 4.92
N LEU A 420 0.96 -17.99 4.43
CA LEU A 420 1.25 -17.35 3.13
C LEU A 420 0.70 -18.15 1.94
N THR A 421 0.42 -19.44 2.10
CA THR A 421 -0.17 -20.27 1.03
C THR A 421 -1.68 -20.18 0.92
N LEU A 422 -2.36 -19.61 1.91
CA LEU A 422 -3.81 -19.49 1.92
C LEU A 422 -4.25 -18.36 0.97
N THR A 423 -4.74 -18.71 -0.21
CA THR A 423 -5.17 -17.75 -1.23
C THR A 423 -6.66 -17.87 -1.54
N ALA A 424 -7.31 -16.73 -1.80
CA ALA A 424 -8.69 -16.61 -2.26
C ALA A 424 -8.72 -15.83 -3.57
N SER A 425 -8.99 -16.51 -4.68
CA SER A 425 -8.91 -15.94 -6.04
C SER A 425 -9.77 -16.69 -7.08
N ARG A 426 -10.79 -17.44 -6.64
CA ARG A 426 -11.60 -18.27 -7.51
C ARG A 426 -13.11 -17.96 -7.37
N SER A 427 -13.43 -16.70 -7.11
CA SER A 427 -14.80 -16.23 -6.98
C SER A 427 -15.52 -16.16 -8.33
N LYS A 428 -16.86 -16.02 -8.31
CA LYS A 428 -17.64 -15.74 -9.53
C LYS A 428 -17.13 -14.51 -10.26
N PHE A 429 -16.75 -13.46 -9.50
CA PHE A 429 -16.17 -12.24 -10.08
C PHE A 429 -14.83 -12.52 -10.80
N ASP A 430 -13.93 -13.31 -10.19
CA ASP A 430 -12.67 -13.69 -10.84
C ASP A 430 -12.90 -14.46 -12.14
N LEU A 431 -13.88 -15.38 -12.14
CA LEU A 431 -14.26 -16.10 -13.36
C LEU A 431 -14.87 -15.19 -14.41
N ALA A 432 -15.64 -14.17 -14.01
CA ALA A 432 -16.20 -13.19 -14.94
C ALA A 432 -15.09 -12.34 -15.61
N LEU A 433 -14.09 -11.91 -14.85
CA LEU A 433 -12.91 -11.22 -15.40
C LEU A 433 -12.15 -12.08 -16.44
N LEU A 434 -12.18 -13.41 -16.30
CA LEU A 434 -11.57 -14.33 -17.24
C LEU A 434 -12.51 -14.76 -18.40
N GLY A 435 -13.72 -14.16 -18.48
CA GLY A 435 -14.73 -14.55 -19.48
C GLY A 435 -15.32 -15.94 -19.28
N ARG A 436 -15.19 -16.54 -18.08
CA ARG A 436 -15.65 -17.88 -17.72
C ARG A 436 -16.96 -17.89 -16.92
N ALA A 437 -17.46 -16.74 -16.52
CA ALA A 437 -18.75 -16.53 -15.89
C ALA A 437 -19.35 -15.20 -16.37
N THR A 438 -20.65 -15.01 -16.13
CA THR A 438 -21.37 -13.77 -16.44
C THR A 438 -22.02 -13.25 -15.17
N LEU A 439 -21.84 -11.96 -14.90
CA LEU A 439 -22.55 -11.26 -13.84
C LEU A 439 -24.01 -11.07 -14.27
N THR A 440 -24.94 -11.29 -13.36
CA THR A 440 -26.35 -10.95 -13.56
C THR A 440 -26.55 -9.43 -13.60
N PRO A 441 -27.66 -8.92 -14.16
CA PRO A 441 -27.89 -7.48 -14.18
C PRO A 441 -27.82 -6.78 -12.80
N PRO A 442 -28.34 -7.33 -11.69
CA PRO A 442 -28.13 -6.74 -10.36
C PRO A 442 -26.65 -6.71 -9.94
N GLU A 443 -25.90 -7.80 -10.15
CA GLU A 443 -24.47 -7.87 -9.83
C GLU A 443 -23.65 -6.87 -10.65
N GLN A 444 -24.02 -6.68 -11.93
CA GLN A 444 -23.36 -5.68 -12.79
C GLN A 444 -23.62 -4.25 -12.31
N ARG A 445 -24.88 -3.90 -11.97
CA ARG A 445 -25.20 -2.59 -11.40
C ARG A 445 -24.52 -2.37 -10.05
N GLY A 446 -24.43 -3.42 -9.23
CA GLY A 446 -23.70 -3.38 -7.95
C GLY A 446 -22.21 -3.13 -8.15
N LEU A 447 -21.57 -3.76 -9.15
CA LEU A 447 -20.19 -3.49 -9.53
C LEU A 447 -20.01 -2.04 -9.99
N GLU A 448 -20.92 -1.53 -10.83
CA GLU A 448 -20.90 -0.14 -11.29
C GLU A 448 -21.01 0.84 -10.12
N LEU A 449 -21.92 0.60 -9.17
CA LEU A 449 -22.03 1.41 -7.94
C LEU A 449 -20.74 1.35 -7.11
N PHE A 450 -20.21 0.16 -6.89
CA PHE A 450 -18.98 -0.07 -6.12
C PHE A 450 -17.79 0.70 -6.68
N MET A 451 -17.67 0.74 -8.02
CA MET A 451 -16.56 1.35 -8.76
C MET A 451 -16.84 2.80 -9.18
N THR A 452 -17.95 3.38 -8.77
CA THR A 452 -18.32 4.74 -9.18
C THR A 452 -18.24 5.70 -8.01
N GLU A 453 -17.60 6.85 -8.28
CA GLU A 453 -17.58 8.01 -7.37
C GLU A 453 -19.00 8.56 -7.20
N SER A 454 -19.35 8.88 -5.95
CA SER A 454 -20.52 9.70 -5.67
C SER A 454 -20.16 11.18 -5.75
N ASP A 455 -20.75 11.92 -6.68
CA ASP A 455 -20.54 13.37 -6.78
C ASP A 455 -21.91 14.09 -6.81
N PRO A 456 -22.33 14.63 -5.67
CA PRO A 456 -23.61 15.37 -5.59
C PRO A 456 -23.68 16.60 -6.51
N ARG A 457 -22.55 17.20 -6.89
CA ARG A 457 -22.51 18.40 -7.75
C ARG A 457 -22.92 18.08 -9.19
N THR A 458 -22.55 16.89 -9.65
CA THR A 458 -22.87 16.41 -11.01
C THR A 458 -24.10 15.52 -11.04
N GLY A 459 -24.66 15.17 -9.87
CA GLY A 459 -25.73 14.20 -9.73
C GLY A 459 -25.27 12.76 -9.96
N GLN A 460 -23.95 12.50 -10.00
CA GLN A 460 -23.44 11.15 -10.20
C GLN A 460 -23.66 10.28 -8.96
N ARG A 461 -24.27 9.11 -9.20
CA ARG A 461 -24.55 8.11 -8.17
C ARG A 461 -23.45 7.06 -8.17
N GLY A 462 -22.85 6.84 -7.00
CA GLY A 462 -21.82 5.83 -6.74
C GLY A 462 -21.80 5.46 -5.26
N ALA A 463 -21.07 4.40 -4.92
CA ALA A 463 -20.93 3.94 -3.55
C ALA A 463 -19.49 4.15 -3.00
N ASP A 464 -18.56 4.66 -3.80
CA ASP A 464 -17.18 5.01 -3.41
C ASP A 464 -16.36 3.88 -2.75
N CYS A 465 -16.83 2.65 -2.79
CA CYS A 465 -16.20 1.54 -2.05
C CYS A 465 -14.76 1.26 -2.50
N PHE A 466 -14.48 1.53 -3.78
CA PHE A 466 -13.19 1.26 -4.41
C PHE A 466 -12.02 2.10 -3.86
N HIS A 467 -12.28 3.18 -3.14
CA HIS A 467 -11.23 4.00 -2.53
C HIS A 467 -10.44 3.23 -1.48
N CYS A 468 -11.12 2.48 -0.63
CA CYS A 468 -10.50 1.63 0.39
C CYS A 468 -10.44 0.16 -0.06
N HIS A 469 -11.45 -0.30 -0.80
CA HIS A 469 -11.58 -1.68 -1.24
C HIS A 469 -11.26 -1.87 -2.74
N GLY A 470 -10.31 -1.12 -3.25
CA GLY A 470 -9.84 -1.23 -4.64
C GLY A 470 -8.94 -2.44 -4.89
N GLY A 471 -8.56 -2.58 -6.16
CA GLY A 471 -7.64 -3.61 -6.59
C GLY A 471 -8.19 -5.05 -6.55
N PRO A 472 -7.40 -6.02 -7.00
CA PRO A 472 -7.83 -7.41 -7.10
C PRO A 472 -7.98 -8.09 -5.73
N LEU A 473 -7.41 -7.51 -4.68
CA LEU A 473 -7.51 -8.01 -3.30
C LEU A 473 -8.70 -7.40 -2.56
N PHE A 474 -9.36 -6.39 -3.12
CA PHE A 474 -10.46 -5.65 -2.49
C PHE A 474 -10.08 -5.08 -1.12
N THR A 475 -8.89 -4.52 -1.02
CA THR A 475 -8.33 -3.82 0.13
C THR A 475 -7.13 -2.99 -0.32
N ASP A 476 -6.93 -1.83 0.28
CA ASP A 476 -5.74 -1.01 0.15
C ASP A 476 -4.69 -1.29 1.23
N HIS A 477 -4.99 -2.20 2.18
CA HIS A 477 -4.15 -2.54 3.33
C HIS A 477 -3.87 -1.37 4.29
N GLN A 478 -4.55 -0.23 4.13
CA GLN A 478 -4.40 0.95 4.98
C GLN A 478 -5.36 0.92 6.18
N PHE A 479 -5.33 2.00 6.95
CA PHE A 479 -6.11 2.14 8.18
C PHE A 479 -7.01 3.36 8.07
N HIS A 480 -8.31 3.15 8.19
CA HIS A 480 -9.33 4.19 8.03
C HIS A 480 -10.29 4.22 9.20
N ASP A 481 -10.77 5.41 9.53
CA ASP A 481 -11.94 5.59 10.35
C ASP A 481 -13.18 5.56 9.44
N ASN A 482 -13.95 4.50 9.54
CA ASN A 482 -15.14 4.28 8.72
C ASN A 482 -16.43 4.83 9.33
N GLY A 483 -16.32 5.72 10.30
CA GLY A 483 -17.45 6.39 10.90
C GLY A 483 -18.32 5.51 11.80
N LEU A 484 -17.77 4.47 12.41
CA LEU A 484 -18.48 3.72 13.45
C LEU A 484 -18.60 4.54 14.73
N ALA A 485 -19.77 4.53 15.38
CA ALA A 485 -19.91 5.11 16.70
C ALA A 485 -19.06 4.33 17.72
N ASN A 486 -18.27 5.05 18.54
CA ASN A 486 -17.40 4.47 19.57
C ASN A 486 -16.50 3.33 19.05
N PRO A 487 -15.64 3.57 18.04
CA PRO A 487 -14.83 2.52 17.43
C PRO A 487 -13.70 2.03 18.36
N GLY A 488 -13.30 2.82 19.33
CA GLY A 488 -12.11 2.60 20.16
C GLY A 488 -10.86 3.23 19.54
N PRO A 489 -9.68 3.03 20.15
CA PRO A 489 -8.48 3.79 19.80
C PRO A 489 -7.85 3.37 18.47
N GLY A 490 -8.05 2.13 17.99
CA GLY A 490 -7.51 1.68 16.71
C GLY A 490 -5.99 1.84 16.58
N LEU A 491 -5.55 2.31 15.43
CA LEU A 491 -4.13 2.51 15.07
C LEU A 491 -3.39 3.46 16.04
N SER A 492 -4.09 4.38 16.72
CA SER A 492 -3.44 5.31 17.67
C SER A 492 -2.75 4.62 18.83
N THR A 493 -3.15 3.38 19.19
CA THR A 493 -2.45 2.58 20.19
C THR A 493 -1.03 2.19 19.77
N VAL A 494 -0.76 2.17 18.48
CA VAL A 494 0.52 1.78 17.89
C VAL A 494 1.37 3.01 17.57
N THR A 495 0.74 4.03 17.00
CA THR A 495 1.45 5.24 16.54
C THR A 495 1.64 6.29 17.62
N GLY A 496 0.81 6.28 18.67
CA GLY A 496 0.73 7.34 19.66
C GLY A 496 0.16 8.65 19.11
N ASN A 497 -0.27 8.69 17.85
CA ASN A 497 -0.84 9.87 17.22
C ASN A 497 -2.37 9.92 17.46
N PRO A 498 -2.91 10.95 18.11
CA PRO A 498 -4.35 11.10 18.31
C PRO A 498 -5.17 11.12 17.01
N ALA A 499 -4.60 11.59 15.89
CA ALA A 499 -5.25 11.60 14.59
C ALA A 499 -5.49 10.19 14.00
N ASP A 500 -4.87 9.15 14.58
CA ASP A 500 -5.07 7.75 14.20
C ASP A 500 -6.12 7.05 15.07
N SER A 501 -6.77 7.76 15.96
CA SER A 501 -7.86 7.21 16.78
C SER A 501 -9.05 6.83 15.88
N GLY A 502 -9.62 5.66 16.14
CA GLY A 502 -10.74 5.13 15.35
C GLY A 502 -10.37 4.51 14.01
N LYS A 503 -9.10 4.61 13.59
CA LYS A 503 -8.63 3.99 12.34
C LYS A 503 -8.34 2.51 12.54
N PHE A 504 -8.89 1.69 11.67
CA PHE A 504 -8.68 0.24 11.63
C PHE A 504 -8.32 -0.22 10.21
N ALA A 505 -7.62 -1.36 10.14
CA ALA A 505 -7.20 -1.93 8.87
C ALA A 505 -8.38 -2.23 7.95
N THR A 506 -8.30 -1.83 6.68
CA THR A 506 -9.25 -2.24 5.65
C THR A 506 -9.15 -3.75 5.42
N PRO A 507 -10.20 -4.54 5.72
CA PRO A 507 -10.18 -5.96 5.41
C PRO A 507 -10.40 -6.19 3.91
N SER A 508 -9.88 -7.31 3.39
CA SER A 508 -10.30 -7.77 2.07
C SER A 508 -11.78 -8.11 2.07
N LEU A 509 -12.49 -7.77 0.98
CA LEU A 509 -13.90 -8.16 0.80
C LEU A 509 -14.05 -9.56 0.17
N ARG A 510 -12.95 -10.26 -0.08
CA ARG A 510 -13.02 -11.63 -0.58
C ARG A 510 -13.61 -12.56 0.47
N ASN A 511 -14.42 -13.52 0.03
CA ASN A 511 -15.10 -14.49 0.88
C ASN A 511 -16.06 -13.90 1.93
N LEU A 512 -16.46 -12.64 1.78
CA LEU A 512 -17.23 -11.98 2.84
C LEU A 512 -18.60 -12.60 3.12
N ALA A 513 -19.19 -13.35 2.19
CA ALA A 513 -20.41 -14.11 2.49
C ALA A 513 -20.23 -15.18 3.59
N ARG A 514 -18.99 -15.57 3.90
CA ARG A 514 -18.65 -16.61 4.89
C ARG A 514 -18.02 -16.03 6.17
N THR A 515 -17.76 -14.70 6.24
CA THR A 515 -17.00 -14.08 7.32
C THR A 515 -17.82 -13.18 8.23
N ALA A 516 -19.13 -13.32 8.22
CA ALA A 516 -19.99 -12.64 9.19
C ALA A 516 -19.64 -13.10 10.62
N PRO A 517 -19.84 -12.24 11.65
CA PRO A 517 -20.27 -10.85 11.61
C PRO A 517 -19.14 -9.89 11.23
N TYR A 518 -19.49 -8.66 10.85
CA TYR A 518 -18.59 -7.71 10.21
C TYR A 518 -18.13 -6.59 11.16
N MET A 519 -17.11 -5.85 10.74
CA MET A 519 -16.36 -4.81 11.43
C MET A 519 -15.35 -5.38 12.43
N HIS A 520 -14.45 -4.51 12.91
CA HIS A 520 -13.38 -4.90 13.82
C HIS A 520 -13.86 -5.45 15.18
N ASP A 521 -15.10 -5.20 15.53
CA ASP A 521 -15.75 -5.68 16.77
C ASP A 521 -16.96 -6.61 16.52
N GLY A 522 -17.19 -6.99 15.26
CA GLY A 522 -18.24 -7.92 14.88
C GLY A 522 -19.67 -7.41 15.11
N ARG A 523 -19.89 -6.07 15.16
CA ARG A 523 -21.19 -5.49 15.52
C ARG A 523 -22.30 -5.69 14.48
N PHE A 524 -21.99 -5.94 13.22
CA PHE A 524 -22.98 -6.12 12.16
C PHE A 524 -23.09 -7.57 11.73
N ALA A 525 -24.27 -8.15 11.94
CA ALA A 525 -24.52 -9.56 11.63
C ALA A 525 -24.76 -9.85 10.13
N SER A 526 -25.03 -8.83 9.31
CA SER A 526 -25.35 -8.99 7.90
C SER A 526 -24.73 -7.90 7.02
N LEU A 527 -24.62 -8.19 5.71
CA LEU A 527 -24.19 -7.20 4.71
C LEU A 527 -25.20 -6.06 4.57
N ASP A 528 -26.50 -6.33 4.77
CA ASP A 528 -27.50 -5.27 4.80
C ASP A 528 -27.19 -4.22 5.88
N ALA A 529 -26.82 -4.67 7.08
CA ALA A 529 -26.43 -3.76 8.16
C ALA A 529 -25.16 -2.97 7.82
N VAL A 530 -24.17 -3.60 7.18
CA VAL A 530 -22.94 -2.94 6.71
C VAL A 530 -23.26 -1.87 5.67
N VAL A 531 -24.01 -2.21 4.63
CA VAL A 531 -24.35 -1.28 3.55
C VAL A 531 -25.26 -0.15 4.06
N THR A 532 -26.17 -0.44 5.00
CA THR A 532 -27.00 0.58 5.66
C THR A 532 -26.13 1.55 6.47
N HIS A 533 -25.09 1.05 7.17
CA HIS A 533 -24.14 1.93 7.88
C HIS A 533 -23.50 2.94 6.92
N TYR A 534 -22.92 2.50 5.82
CA TYR A 534 -22.33 3.42 4.84
C TYR A 534 -23.35 4.31 4.13
N SER A 535 -24.59 3.83 3.97
CA SER A 535 -25.67 4.62 3.33
C SER A 535 -26.17 5.76 4.21
N SER A 536 -26.37 5.52 5.52
CA SER A 536 -27.06 6.49 6.41
C SER A 536 -26.65 6.44 7.88
N GLY A 537 -25.64 5.66 8.24
CA GLY A 537 -25.22 5.43 9.63
C GLY A 537 -23.84 5.95 9.98
N ILE A 538 -23.21 6.74 9.11
CA ILE A 538 -21.86 7.26 9.33
C ILE A 538 -21.89 8.29 10.46
N HIS A 539 -21.11 8.03 11.51
CA HIS A 539 -20.86 8.97 12.61
C HIS A 539 -19.69 9.88 12.25
N ARG A 540 -19.94 11.19 12.19
CA ARG A 540 -18.90 12.18 11.89
C ARG A 540 -18.03 12.45 13.10
N ASN A 541 -16.74 12.48 12.88
CA ASN A 541 -15.72 12.82 13.87
C ASN A 541 -14.47 13.37 13.16
N PRO A 542 -13.49 13.96 13.86
CA PRO A 542 -12.31 14.56 13.22
C PRO A 542 -11.38 13.59 12.49
N SER A 543 -11.41 12.29 12.80
CA SER A 543 -10.59 11.25 12.17
C SER A 543 -11.31 10.51 11.03
N LEU A 544 -12.61 10.81 10.79
CA LEU A 544 -13.38 10.18 9.71
C LEU A 544 -12.64 10.29 8.39
N ASP A 545 -12.54 9.17 7.66
CA ASP A 545 -11.83 9.13 6.39
C ASP A 545 -12.32 10.22 5.40
N PRO A 546 -11.42 10.92 4.69
CA PRO A 546 -11.78 11.98 3.74
C PRO A 546 -12.77 11.53 2.66
N ASN A 547 -12.68 10.27 2.20
CA ASN A 547 -13.60 9.71 1.22
C ASN A 547 -15.04 9.59 1.76
N LEU A 548 -15.20 9.42 3.06
CA LEU A 548 -16.50 9.40 3.72
C LEU A 548 -16.91 10.81 4.17
N ALA A 549 -15.96 11.62 4.61
CA ALA A 549 -16.21 12.97 5.12
C ALA A 549 -16.70 13.96 4.04
N LYS A 550 -16.49 13.67 2.75
CA LYS A 550 -16.99 14.48 1.62
C LYS A 550 -18.49 14.32 1.37
N HIS A 551 -19.11 13.25 1.90
CA HIS A 551 -20.54 12.98 1.72
C HIS A 551 -21.41 13.75 2.71
N PRO A 552 -22.74 13.86 2.46
CA PRO A 552 -23.68 14.41 3.43
C PRO A 552 -23.55 13.75 4.81
N ALA A 553 -23.92 14.43 5.85
CA ALA A 553 -23.78 13.95 7.23
C ALA A 553 -24.36 12.56 7.52
N GLN A 554 -25.25 12.07 6.66
CA GLN A 554 -25.88 10.74 6.80
C GLN A 554 -25.23 9.65 5.91
N GLY A 555 -24.18 9.94 5.12
CA GLY A 555 -23.47 9.00 4.27
C GLY A 555 -23.91 9.03 2.79
N LEU A 556 -23.82 7.88 2.11
CA LEU A 556 -23.96 7.74 0.64
C LEU A 556 -25.39 7.92 0.12
N GLN A 557 -26.40 7.83 0.97
CA GLN A 557 -27.83 7.94 0.63
C GLN A 557 -28.27 6.99 -0.50
N LEU A 558 -27.84 5.73 -0.42
CA LEU A 558 -28.21 4.69 -1.39
C LEU A 558 -29.67 4.31 -1.23
N SER A 559 -30.40 4.24 -2.34
CA SER A 559 -31.77 3.68 -2.37
C SER A 559 -31.78 2.19 -2.02
N ALA A 560 -32.93 1.66 -1.61
CA ALA A 560 -33.09 0.25 -1.29
C ALA A 560 -32.75 -0.69 -2.47
N SER A 561 -32.92 -0.25 -3.73
CA SER A 561 -32.50 -1.02 -4.91
C SER A 561 -30.99 -1.00 -5.09
N GLU A 562 -30.33 0.16 -4.94
CA GLU A 562 -28.87 0.29 -5.02
C GLU A 562 -28.17 -0.54 -3.92
N GLN A 563 -28.71 -0.54 -2.70
CA GLN A 563 -28.16 -1.38 -1.61
C GLN A 563 -28.25 -2.88 -1.96
N ARG A 564 -29.38 -3.34 -2.51
CA ARG A 564 -29.52 -4.74 -2.94
C ARG A 564 -28.58 -5.09 -4.09
N ASP A 565 -28.44 -4.22 -5.09
CA ASP A 565 -27.55 -4.44 -6.22
C ASP A 565 -26.08 -4.48 -5.75
N LEU A 566 -25.69 -3.58 -4.83
CA LEU A 566 -24.35 -3.57 -4.22
C LEU A 566 -24.06 -4.88 -3.46
N ILE A 567 -25.01 -5.35 -2.64
CA ILE A 567 -24.89 -6.63 -1.92
C ILE A 567 -24.79 -7.78 -2.91
N ALA A 568 -25.58 -7.78 -3.99
CA ALA A 568 -25.50 -8.83 -5.01
C ALA A 568 -24.10 -8.91 -5.63
N PHE A 569 -23.46 -7.77 -5.91
CA PHE A 569 -22.07 -7.74 -6.36
C PHE A 569 -21.12 -8.28 -5.29
N LEU A 570 -21.21 -7.78 -4.05
CA LEU A 570 -20.33 -8.19 -2.95
C LEU A 570 -20.32 -9.71 -2.73
N LEU A 571 -21.47 -10.36 -2.89
CA LEU A 571 -21.59 -11.82 -2.79
C LEU A 571 -20.80 -12.57 -3.89
N THR A 572 -20.60 -11.94 -5.06
CA THR A 572 -19.78 -12.54 -6.15
C THR A 572 -18.30 -12.65 -5.81
N LEU A 573 -17.82 -12.00 -4.75
CA LEU A 573 -16.42 -12.02 -4.30
C LEU A 573 -16.08 -13.26 -3.45
N THR A 574 -17.04 -14.14 -3.24
CA THR A 574 -16.86 -15.39 -2.48
C THR A 574 -16.39 -16.50 -3.41
N ASP A 575 -15.29 -17.15 -3.03
CA ASP A 575 -14.75 -18.27 -3.79
C ASP A 575 -15.78 -19.38 -3.91
N LEU A 576 -15.90 -19.90 -5.12
CA LEU A 576 -16.67 -21.12 -5.37
C LEU A 576 -15.95 -22.27 -4.64
N GLU A 577 -16.71 -23.23 -4.13
CA GLU A 577 -16.13 -24.39 -3.46
C GLU A 577 -15.14 -25.13 -4.36
N PRO A 578 -14.08 -25.71 -3.78
CA PRO A 578 -13.00 -26.34 -4.54
C PRO A 578 -13.44 -27.50 -5.40
#